data_275c9a9922174c3b2ef8dfc0f587b7da
#
_entry.id   275c9a9922174c3b2ef8dfc0f587b7da
#
_cell.length_a   1.000
_cell.length_b   1.000
_cell.length_c   1.000
_cell.angle_alpha   90.00
_cell.angle_beta   90.00
_cell.angle_gamma   90.00
#
_symmetry.space_group_name_H-M   'P 1'
#
loop_
_entity.id
_entity.type
_entity.pdbx_description
1 polymer ?
#
loop_
_entity_poly.entity_id
_entity_poly.type
_entity_poly.pdbx_seq_one_letter_code
_entity_poly.pdbx_strand_id
1 'polypeptide(L)'
;MGFWKTWFSTSESTATTKTAPLEEMSAEVTGNGPNSDRIVFSTERDIDLYELEELCDAVGWSRRPLRKVKKAIEHSFLVASMWQVRGNQRRLIGFARATSDHAFNATIWDVVVHPDFQGKGLGKALMKYVLKKLRSEEISNVTLFADPHVVDFYRTMGFMADPEGIKGMFWYPH
;
A
#
# COMPACT_ATOMS: atom_id res chain seq x y z
N MET A 1 -4.57 24.81 20.15
CA MET A 1 -5.66 24.00 20.72
C MET A 1 -6.19 23.15 19.58
N GLY A 2 -5.84 22.03 19.45
CA GLY A 2 -5.66 20.75 19.82
C GLY A 2 -6.29 19.81 18.81
N PHE A 3 -5.51 19.32 17.85
CA PHE A 3 -5.80 18.22 16.90
C PHE A 3 -6.58 17.03 17.51
N TRP A 4 -6.51 16.85 18.83
CA TRP A 4 -7.15 15.76 19.57
C TRP A 4 -8.65 15.98 19.88
N LYS A 5 -9.23 17.16 19.71
CA LYS A 5 -10.62 17.45 20.10
C LYS A 5 -11.69 17.01 19.10
N THR A 6 -11.33 16.73 17.86
CA THR A 6 -12.27 16.29 16.81
C THR A 6 -12.41 14.77 16.72
N TRP A 7 -11.66 14.01 17.53
CA TRP A 7 -11.52 12.56 17.42
C TRP A 7 -12.62 11.75 18.14
N PHE A 8 -13.42 12.37 19.00
CA PHE A 8 -14.37 11.66 19.88
C PHE A 8 -15.85 11.93 19.57
N SER A 9 -16.25 11.99 18.30
CA SER A 9 -17.66 11.90 17.94
C SER A 9 -17.99 10.50 17.47
N THR A 10 -18.37 9.67 18.40
CA THR A 10 -18.72 8.25 18.19
C THR A 10 -20.20 8.09 17.89
N SER A 11 -20.53 7.35 16.87
CA SER A 11 -21.79 6.59 16.80
C SER A 11 -21.43 5.10 16.86
N GLU A 12 -21.85 4.46 17.93
CA GLU A 12 -21.74 3.00 18.11
C GLU A 12 -22.60 2.26 17.09
N SER A 13 -21.99 1.32 16.37
CA SER A 13 -22.70 0.30 15.60
C SER A 13 -22.01 -1.05 15.79
N THR A 14 -22.78 -2.01 16.22
CA THR A 14 -22.41 -3.38 16.57
C THR A 14 -21.82 -4.15 15.39
N ALA A 15 -20.62 -4.69 15.57
CA ALA A 15 -19.89 -5.49 14.60
C ALA A 15 -20.44 -6.91 14.52
N THR A 16 -20.81 -7.34 13.32
CA THR A 16 -20.97 -8.75 12.94
C THR A 16 -19.84 -9.11 11.97
N THR A 17 -18.95 -9.98 12.40
CA THR A 17 -17.83 -10.51 11.60
C THR A 17 -18.39 -11.33 10.43
N LYS A 18 -18.27 -10.81 9.21
CA LYS A 18 -18.44 -11.58 7.97
C LYS A 18 -17.15 -11.52 7.17
N THR A 19 -16.52 -12.68 7.06
CA THR A 19 -15.44 -12.94 6.09
C THR A 19 -16.01 -12.70 4.69
N ALA A 20 -15.57 -11.62 4.05
CA ALA A 20 -15.98 -11.31 2.68
C ALA A 20 -15.06 -12.03 1.67
N PRO A 21 -15.62 -12.53 0.54
CA PRO A 21 -14.85 -13.14 -0.54
C PRO A 21 -13.96 -12.08 -1.23
N LEU A 22 -12.85 -12.55 -1.79
CA LEU A 22 -11.88 -11.80 -2.60
C LEU A 22 -12.60 -10.93 -3.65
N GLU A 23 -12.72 -9.64 -3.41
CA GLU A 23 -13.08 -8.67 -4.43
C GLU A 23 -11.84 -8.39 -5.30
N GLU A 24 -11.75 -9.08 -6.42
CA GLU A 24 -10.87 -8.72 -7.51
C GLU A 24 -11.29 -7.33 -8.04
N MET A 25 -10.57 -6.29 -7.67
CA MET A 25 -10.62 -5.04 -8.42
C MET A 25 -9.73 -5.20 -9.64
N SER A 26 -10.31 -5.67 -10.75
CA SER A 26 -9.65 -5.64 -12.05
C SER A 26 -9.62 -4.20 -12.54
N ALA A 27 -8.44 -3.58 -12.55
CA ALA A 27 -8.22 -2.39 -13.36
C ALA A 27 -7.91 -2.88 -14.78
N GLU A 28 -8.92 -2.86 -15.66
CA GLU A 28 -8.72 -3.18 -17.08
C GLU A 28 -7.77 -2.15 -17.71
N VAL A 29 -6.55 -2.57 -18.00
CA VAL A 29 -5.72 -1.90 -19.00
C VAL A 29 -6.02 -2.55 -20.33
N THR A 30 -6.71 -1.81 -21.19
CA THR A 30 -7.29 -2.15 -22.49
C THR A 30 -6.48 -3.10 -23.35
N GLY A 31 -7.13 -4.21 -23.68
CA GLY A 31 -6.73 -5.14 -24.72
C GLY A 31 -7.79 -6.22 -24.84
N ASN A 32 -8.73 -6.06 -25.77
CA ASN A 32 -9.75 -7.07 -26.08
C ASN A 32 -9.11 -8.24 -26.86
N GLY A 33 -8.61 -9.25 -26.13
CA GLY A 33 -8.12 -10.50 -26.71
C GLY A 33 -7.86 -11.56 -25.64
N PRO A 34 -7.90 -12.86 -25.98
CA PRO A 34 -7.67 -13.95 -25.02
C PRO A 34 -6.26 -13.95 -24.38
N ASN A 35 -5.39 -13.02 -24.77
CA ASN A 35 -4.03 -12.84 -24.25
C ASN A 35 -3.77 -11.41 -23.74
N SER A 36 -4.81 -10.64 -23.38
CA SER A 36 -4.63 -9.30 -22.85
C SER A 36 -4.03 -9.33 -21.44
N ASP A 37 -3.06 -8.46 -21.21
CA ASP A 37 -2.47 -8.26 -19.90
C ASP A 37 -3.53 -7.69 -18.94
N ARG A 38 -3.76 -8.38 -17.83
CA ARG A 38 -4.62 -7.89 -16.76
C ARG A 38 -3.77 -7.47 -15.56
N ILE A 39 -4.16 -6.40 -14.91
CA ILE A 39 -3.57 -5.98 -13.64
C ILE A 39 -4.53 -6.39 -12.53
N VAL A 40 -4.01 -7.18 -11.58
CA VAL A 40 -4.77 -7.73 -10.45
C VAL A 40 -4.13 -7.27 -9.14
N PHE A 41 -4.96 -6.91 -8.17
CA PHE A 41 -4.53 -6.56 -6.82
C PHE A 41 -4.86 -7.69 -5.85
N SER A 42 -4.00 -7.92 -4.88
CA SER A 42 -4.20 -8.91 -3.83
C SER A 42 -3.74 -8.39 -2.48
N THR A 43 -4.36 -8.90 -1.41
CA THR A 43 -3.92 -8.69 -0.02
C THR A 43 -3.28 -9.94 0.57
N GLU A 44 -3.04 -10.97 -0.23
CA GLU A 44 -2.37 -12.18 0.22
C GLU A 44 -0.94 -11.90 0.67
N ARG A 45 -0.53 -12.58 1.73
CA ARG A 45 0.82 -12.43 2.33
C ARG A 45 1.81 -13.44 1.80
N ASP A 46 1.34 -14.46 1.08
CA ASP A 46 2.18 -15.46 0.44
C ASP A 46 2.76 -14.89 -0.87
N ILE A 47 3.85 -14.17 -0.72
CA ILE A 47 4.58 -13.51 -1.81
C ILE A 47 5.97 -14.13 -1.87
N ASP A 48 6.43 -14.49 -3.08
CA ASP A 48 7.81 -14.90 -3.28
C ASP A 48 8.75 -13.74 -2.94
N LEU A 49 9.59 -13.96 -1.92
CA LEU A 49 10.49 -12.92 -1.42
C LEU A 49 11.60 -12.56 -2.41
N TYR A 50 11.97 -13.47 -3.28
CA TYR A 50 12.97 -13.20 -4.34
C TYR A 50 12.34 -12.32 -5.42
N GLU A 51 11.09 -12.59 -5.82
CA GLU A 51 10.35 -11.74 -6.76
C GLU A 51 10.13 -10.32 -6.20
N LEU A 52 9.86 -10.21 -4.89
CA LEU A 52 9.78 -8.92 -4.22
C LEU A 52 11.15 -8.21 -4.16
N GLU A 53 12.24 -8.95 -3.92
CA GLU A 53 13.60 -8.40 -3.94
C GLU A 53 13.94 -7.87 -5.34
N GLU A 54 13.65 -8.62 -6.40
CA GLU A 54 13.84 -8.19 -7.80
C GLU A 54 13.06 -6.91 -8.11
N LEU A 55 11.81 -6.81 -7.63
CA LEU A 55 11.00 -5.59 -7.78
C LEU A 55 11.65 -4.39 -7.07
N CYS A 56 12.19 -4.57 -5.88
CA CYS A 56 12.89 -3.52 -5.13
C CYS A 56 14.23 -3.14 -5.80
N ASP A 57 14.98 -4.13 -6.28
CA ASP A 57 16.24 -3.91 -7.02
C ASP A 57 15.98 -3.10 -8.30
N ALA A 58 14.87 -3.36 -9.01
CA ALA A 58 14.51 -2.65 -10.24
C ALA A 58 14.32 -1.13 -10.04
N VAL A 59 13.97 -0.69 -8.83
CA VAL A 59 13.85 0.74 -8.48
C VAL A 59 15.10 1.27 -7.76
N GLY A 60 16.16 0.47 -7.64
CA GLY A 60 17.44 0.88 -7.04
C GLY A 60 17.45 0.88 -5.51
N TRP A 61 16.53 0.17 -4.87
CA TRP A 61 16.55 0.06 -3.41
C TRP A 61 17.65 -0.89 -2.95
N SER A 62 18.25 -0.57 -1.81
CA SER A 62 19.26 -1.43 -1.20
C SER A 62 18.61 -2.75 -0.72
N ARG A 63 19.31 -3.85 -0.98
CA ARG A 63 18.86 -5.18 -0.54
C ARG A 63 18.73 -5.25 0.98
N ARG A 64 17.66 -5.86 1.42
CA ARG A 64 17.36 -6.09 2.84
C ARG A 64 17.44 -7.59 3.14
N PRO A 65 17.87 -8.01 4.34
CA PRO A 65 17.87 -9.42 4.71
C PRO A 65 16.46 -10.02 4.56
N LEU A 66 16.30 -11.05 3.72
CA LEU A 66 14.99 -11.68 3.41
C LEU A 66 14.24 -12.11 4.67
N ARG A 67 14.97 -12.59 5.69
CA ARG A 67 14.36 -12.93 7.00
C ARG A 67 13.64 -11.73 7.64
N LYS A 68 14.20 -10.53 7.53
CA LYS A 68 13.56 -9.30 8.05
C LYS A 68 12.39 -8.86 7.18
N VAL A 69 12.50 -9.02 5.85
CA VAL A 69 11.41 -8.72 4.91
C VAL A 69 10.23 -9.64 5.19
N LYS A 70 10.45 -10.95 5.31
CA LYS A 70 9.43 -11.94 5.68
C LYS A 70 8.71 -11.54 6.97
N LYS A 71 9.47 -11.27 8.04
CA LYS A 71 8.92 -10.85 9.32
C LYS A 71 8.10 -9.56 9.20
N ALA A 72 8.55 -8.58 8.40
CA ALA A 72 7.82 -7.33 8.19
C ALA A 72 6.48 -7.58 7.48
N ILE A 73 6.43 -8.46 6.48
CA ILE A 73 5.19 -8.86 5.78
C ILE A 73 4.24 -9.56 6.76
N GLU A 74 4.72 -10.53 7.52
CA GLU A 74 3.93 -11.31 8.50
C GLU A 74 3.29 -10.40 9.56
N HIS A 75 4.01 -9.37 10.01
CA HIS A 75 3.56 -8.42 11.04
C HIS A 75 2.95 -7.13 10.49
N SER A 76 2.78 -6.99 9.19
CA SER A 76 2.05 -5.85 8.63
C SER A 76 0.55 -6.00 8.87
N PHE A 77 -0.14 -4.91 9.14
CA PHE A 77 -1.60 -4.87 9.22
C PHE A 77 -2.24 -5.18 7.86
N LEU A 78 -1.74 -4.51 6.83
CA LEU A 78 -2.14 -4.69 5.44
C LEU A 78 -0.91 -4.96 4.57
N VAL A 79 -1.05 -5.89 3.66
CA VAL A 79 -0.14 -6.10 2.51
C VAL A 79 -0.96 -5.89 1.25
N ALA A 80 -0.43 -5.18 0.29
CA ALA A 80 -1.04 -4.98 -1.02
C ALA A 80 -0.01 -5.29 -2.10
N SER A 81 -0.34 -6.21 -2.98
CA SER A 81 0.46 -6.58 -4.14
C SER A 81 -0.30 -6.30 -5.43
N MET A 82 0.42 -5.95 -6.48
CA MET A 82 -0.12 -5.68 -7.81
C MET A 82 0.60 -6.58 -8.81
N TRP A 83 -0.17 -7.31 -9.58
CA TRP A 83 0.30 -8.36 -10.48
C TRP A 83 -0.10 -8.09 -11.91
N GLN A 84 0.84 -8.24 -12.83
CA GLN A 84 0.53 -8.43 -14.24
C GLN A 84 0.22 -9.91 -14.47
N VAL A 85 -0.93 -10.20 -15.05
CA VAL A 85 -1.36 -11.57 -15.40
C VAL A 85 -1.53 -11.68 -16.89
N ARG A 86 -0.81 -12.63 -17.50
CA ARG A 86 -0.89 -12.97 -18.93
C ARG A 86 -1.06 -14.48 -19.06
N GLY A 87 -2.25 -14.94 -19.44
CA GLY A 87 -2.57 -16.36 -19.44
C GLY A 87 -2.35 -16.98 -18.06
N ASN A 88 -1.49 -17.99 -17.96
CA ASN A 88 -1.14 -18.67 -16.71
C ASN A 88 0.09 -18.06 -16.01
N GLN A 89 0.70 -17.04 -16.57
CA GLN A 89 1.85 -16.37 -15.96
C GLN A 89 1.41 -15.16 -15.17
N ARG A 90 2.04 -14.96 -14.02
CA ARG A 90 1.89 -13.75 -13.21
C ARG A 90 3.26 -13.19 -12.87
N ARG A 91 3.37 -11.88 -12.81
CA ARG A 91 4.57 -11.14 -12.42
C ARG A 91 4.20 -10.08 -11.39
N LEU A 92 4.95 -10.01 -10.31
CA LEU A 92 4.79 -8.94 -9.32
C LEU A 92 5.33 -7.63 -9.91
N ILE A 93 4.47 -6.62 -10.00
CA ILE A 93 4.81 -5.31 -10.60
C ILE A 93 4.61 -4.15 -9.64
N GLY A 94 4.03 -4.38 -8.48
CA GLY A 94 3.87 -3.37 -7.45
C GLY A 94 3.61 -3.98 -6.08
N PHE A 95 4.03 -3.26 -5.06
CA PHE A 95 3.88 -3.68 -3.68
C PHE A 95 3.71 -2.46 -2.77
N ALA A 96 2.97 -2.63 -1.70
CA ALA A 96 2.89 -1.72 -0.57
C ALA A 96 2.47 -2.49 0.67
N ARG A 97 2.79 -1.99 1.85
CA ARG A 97 2.30 -2.55 3.10
C ARG A 97 1.96 -1.44 4.10
N ALA A 98 1.16 -1.74 5.10
CA ALA A 98 0.87 -0.82 6.18
C ALA A 98 1.00 -1.49 7.54
N THR A 99 1.49 -0.72 8.52
CA THR A 99 1.43 -1.04 9.95
C THR A 99 0.31 -0.25 10.60
N SER A 100 -0.30 -0.76 11.67
CA SER A 100 -1.43 -0.10 12.33
C SER A 100 -1.51 -0.48 13.81
N ASP A 101 -2.16 0.37 14.59
CA ASP A 101 -2.64 0.07 15.94
C ASP A 101 -3.98 -0.71 15.94
N HIS A 102 -4.50 -1.06 14.77
CA HIS A 102 -5.78 -1.75 14.54
C HIS A 102 -7.03 -0.95 14.96
N ALA A 103 -6.89 0.36 15.16
CA ALA A 103 -7.97 1.21 15.64
C ALA A 103 -8.04 2.56 14.92
N PHE A 104 -7.02 3.37 15.03
CA PHE A 104 -7.06 4.76 14.57
C PHE A 104 -6.04 5.06 13.48
N ASN A 105 -4.84 4.47 13.58
CA ASN A 105 -3.68 4.91 12.82
C ASN A 105 -3.14 3.79 11.94
N ALA A 106 -2.71 4.16 10.73
CA ALA A 106 -1.84 3.31 9.91
C ALA A 106 -0.72 4.14 9.30
N THR A 107 0.44 3.51 9.12
CA THR A 107 1.55 4.07 8.36
C THR A 107 1.82 3.17 7.16
N ILE A 108 1.84 3.78 5.96
CA ILE A 108 2.12 3.07 4.70
C ILE A 108 3.63 3.05 4.47
N TRP A 109 4.15 1.88 4.07
CA TRP A 109 5.56 1.58 3.84
C TRP A 109 5.77 0.87 2.51
N ASP A 110 7.00 0.94 2.01
CA ASP A 110 7.49 0.11 0.91
C ASP A 110 6.62 0.22 -0.36
N VAL A 111 6.14 1.42 -0.68
CA VAL A 111 5.36 1.66 -1.92
C VAL A 111 6.29 1.60 -3.11
N VAL A 112 6.14 0.59 -3.95
CA VAL A 112 6.99 0.37 -5.13
C VAL A 112 6.15 -0.05 -6.33
N VAL A 113 6.51 0.45 -7.52
CA VAL A 113 5.99 0.01 -8.82
C VAL A 113 7.17 -0.18 -9.76
N HIS A 114 7.19 -1.33 -10.44
CA HIS A 114 8.25 -1.66 -11.39
C HIS A 114 8.41 -0.56 -12.45
N PRO A 115 9.64 -0.16 -12.83
CA PRO A 115 9.90 0.95 -13.76
C PRO A 115 9.12 0.86 -15.08
N ASP A 116 9.02 -0.32 -15.68
CA ASP A 116 8.28 -0.55 -16.94
C ASP A 116 6.78 -0.25 -16.83
N PHE A 117 6.26 -0.15 -15.61
CA PHE A 117 4.85 0.07 -15.29
C PHE A 117 4.57 1.44 -14.69
N GLN A 118 5.60 2.26 -14.46
CA GLN A 118 5.46 3.63 -14.01
C GLN A 118 4.89 4.54 -15.13
N GLY A 119 4.39 5.72 -14.75
CA GLY A 119 3.81 6.68 -15.70
C GLY A 119 2.45 6.28 -16.30
N LYS A 120 1.91 5.11 -15.92
CA LYS A 120 0.64 4.55 -16.43
C LYS A 120 -0.51 4.64 -15.43
N GLY A 121 -0.36 5.42 -14.36
CA GLY A 121 -1.38 5.57 -13.31
C GLY A 121 -1.44 4.42 -12.30
N LEU A 122 -0.61 3.36 -12.46
CA LEU A 122 -0.66 2.16 -11.62
C LEU A 122 -0.24 2.42 -10.17
N GLY A 123 0.71 3.33 -9.92
CA GLY A 123 1.06 3.75 -8.56
C GLY A 123 -0.13 4.40 -7.85
N LYS A 124 -0.89 5.23 -8.56
CA LYS A 124 -2.13 5.82 -8.03
C LYS A 124 -3.21 4.77 -7.78
N ALA A 125 -3.32 3.77 -8.65
CA ALA A 125 -4.26 2.65 -8.49
C ALA A 125 -3.89 1.79 -7.27
N LEU A 126 -2.60 1.45 -7.06
CA LEU A 126 -2.11 0.75 -5.89
C LEU A 126 -2.43 1.50 -4.59
N MET A 127 -2.14 2.79 -4.55
CA MET A 127 -2.43 3.62 -3.37
C MET A 127 -3.94 3.73 -3.09
N LYS A 128 -4.77 3.87 -4.12
CA LYS A 128 -6.24 3.85 -3.96
C LYS A 128 -6.72 2.53 -3.39
N TYR A 129 -6.15 1.41 -3.84
CA TYR A 129 -6.47 0.10 -3.31
C TYR A 129 -6.10 -0.02 -1.83
N VAL A 130 -4.87 0.41 -1.44
CA VAL A 130 -4.43 0.45 -0.04
C VAL A 130 -5.36 1.31 0.82
N LEU A 131 -5.65 2.54 0.38
CA LEU A 131 -6.51 3.46 1.13
C LEU A 131 -7.95 2.93 1.26
N LYS A 132 -8.49 2.29 0.22
CA LYS A 132 -9.80 1.65 0.28
C LYS A 132 -9.82 0.54 1.34
N LYS A 133 -8.80 -0.31 1.39
CA LYS A 133 -8.69 -1.38 2.39
C LYS A 133 -8.52 -0.83 3.80
N LEU A 134 -7.68 0.17 4.02
CA LEU A 134 -7.53 0.80 5.34
C LEU A 134 -8.84 1.45 5.83
N ARG A 135 -9.58 2.10 4.93
CA ARG A 135 -10.90 2.67 5.27
C ARG A 135 -11.94 1.61 5.61
N SER A 136 -11.93 0.45 4.93
CA SER A 136 -12.83 -0.66 5.26
C SER A 136 -12.57 -1.28 6.64
N GLU A 137 -11.38 -1.06 7.18
CA GLU A 137 -10.98 -1.43 8.55
C GLU A 137 -11.14 -0.24 9.54
N GLU A 138 -11.89 0.79 9.15
CA GLU A 138 -12.22 1.98 9.96
C GLU A 138 -10.99 2.81 10.38
N ILE A 139 -9.82 2.62 9.73
CA ILE A 139 -8.65 3.43 9.98
C ILE A 139 -8.88 4.85 9.45
N SER A 140 -8.82 5.83 10.33
CA SER A 140 -9.12 7.23 10.02
C SER A 140 -7.88 8.09 9.76
N ASN A 141 -6.75 7.75 10.36
CA ASN A 141 -5.50 8.50 10.22
C ASN A 141 -4.44 7.66 9.49
N VAL A 142 -4.09 8.08 8.29
CA VAL A 142 -3.10 7.37 7.47
C VAL A 142 -1.92 8.28 7.22
N THR A 143 -0.72 7.81 7.56
CA THR A 143 0.55 8.51 7.35
C THR A 143 1.45 7.75 6.39
N LEU A 144 2.42 8.43 5.81
CA LEU A 144 3.54 7.85 5.08
C LEU A 144 4.74 8.80 5.14
N PHE A 145 5.92 8.29 4.80
CA PHE A 145 7.13 9.08 4.64
C PHE A 145 7.50 9.08 3.16
N ALA A 146 7.56 10.26 2.56
CA ALA A 146 7.79 10.43 1.14
C ALA A 146 9.16 11.05 0.89
N ASP A 147 9.92 10.46 -0.05
CA ASP A 147 11.11 11.12 -0.57
C ASP A 147 10.73 12.42 -1.29
N PRO A 148 11.61 13.45 -1.29
CA PRO A 148 11.27 14.76 -1.84
C PRO A 148 10.71 14.73 -3.26
N HIS A 149 11.20 13.85 -4.12
CA HIS A 149 10.80 13.75 -5.52
C HIS A 149 9.42 13.11 -5.77
N VAL A 150 8.81 12.47 -4.74
CA VAL A 150 7.47 11.85 -4.85
C VAL A 150 6.41 12.55 -3.99
N VAL A 151 6.74 13.63 -3.29
CA VAL A 151 5.79 14.37 -2.45
C VAL A 151 4.57 14.83 -3.26
N ASP A 152 4.78 15.38 -4.44
CA ASP A 152 3.68 15.87 -5.29
C ASP A 152 2.76 14.75 -5.78
N PHE A 153 3.31 13.55 -6.01
CA PHE A 153 2.51 12.37 -6.31
C PHE A 153 1.50 12.08 -5.18
N TYR A 154 1.94 12.07 -3.93
CA TYR A 154 1.05 11.84 -2.78
C TYR A 154 0.07 13.00 -2.56
N ARG A 155 0.47 14.25 -2.80
CA ARG A 155 -0.43 15.41 -2.76
C ARG A 155 -1.62 15.26 -3.70
N THR A 156 -1.42 14.69 -4.91
CA THR A 156 -2.53 14.44 -5.85
C THR A 156 -3.59 13.48 -5.32
N MET A 157 -3.28 12.75 -4.25
CA MET A 157 -4.18 11.79 -3.59
C MET A 157 -4.73 12.29 -2.26
N GLY A 158 -4.46 13.57 -1.92
CA GLY A 158 -4.98 14.21 -0.71
C GLY A 158 -4.07 14.11 0.52
N PHE A 159 -2.85 13.57 0.37
CA PHE A 159 -1.89 13.65 1.47
C PHE A 159 -1.37 15.08 1.63
N MET A 160 -1.27 15.54 2.87
CA MET A 160 -0.74 16.85 3.22
C MET A 160 0.62 16.67 3.91
N ALA A 161 1.62 17.40 3.44
CA ALA A 161 2.89 17.49 4.13
C ALA A 161 2.75 18.47 5.31
N ASP A 162 3.35 18.13 6.44
CA ASP A 162 3.40 18.98 7.64
C ASP A 162 2.03 19.61 8.01
N PRO A 163 0.94 18.83 8.18
CA PRO A 163 -0.36 19.37 8.50
C PRO A 163 -0.25 20.21 9.80
N GLU A 164 -0.72 21.46 9.79
CA GLU A 164 -0.64 22.38 10.92
C GLU A 164 0.79 22.57 11.48
N GLY A 165 1.81 22.34 10.68
CA GLY A 165 3.21 22.45 11.09
C GLY A 165 3.75 21.28 11.91
N ILE A 166 3.00 20.19 12.04
CA ILE A 166 3.44 18.95 12.71
C ILE A 166 4.58 18.32 11.90
N LYS A 167 5.68 17.99 12.55
CA LYS A 167 6.87 17.39 11.94
C LYS A 167 7.04 15.96 12.37
N GLY A 168 7.33 15.07 11.41
CA GLY A 168 7.86 13.75 11.70
C GLY A 168 9.26 13.87 12.30
N MET A 169 9.52 13.16 13.40
CA MET A 169 10.83 13.12 14.04
C MET A 169 11.33 11.67 14.04
N PHE A 170 12.62 11.50 13.76
CA PHE A 170 13.26 10.20 13.63
C PHE A 170 14.33 10.04 14.70
N TRP A 171 14.34 8.88 15.34
CA TRP A 171 15.40 8.48 16.24
C TRP A 171 16.16 7.28 15.66
N TYR A 172 17.48 7.40 15.60
CA TYR A 172 18.35 6.33 15.15
C TYR A 172 19.29 5.93 16.29
N PRO A 173 19.45 4.61 16.57
CA PRO A 173 20.46 4.15 17.52
C PRO A 173 21.85 4.49 16.98
N HIS A 174 22.72 4.97 17.84
CA HIS A 174 24.14 5.24 17.56
C HIS A 174 24.96 3.97 17.68
#